data_912b194a947a7c88e63a0ab8e92336b0
#
_entry.id   912b194a947a7c88e63a0ab8e92336b0
#
_cell.length_a   1.000
_cell.length_b   1.000
_cell.length_c   1.000
_cell.angle_alpha   90.00
_cell.angle_beta   90.00
_cell.angle_gamma   90.00
#
_symmetry.space_group_name_H-M   'P 1'
#
loop_
_entity.id
_entity.type
_entity.pdbx_description
1 polymer ?
#
loop_
_entity_poly.entity_id
_entity_poly.type
_entity_poly.pdbx_seq_one_letter_code
_entity_poly.pdbx_strand_id
1 'polypeptide(L)'
;DILSIIDTKKKYPNEVINGYCKINDNENPESLNIPKVVFNENNQMLYMSRHLIPGSKSTQITPPHYFKQVCIYAFNKNELLDFVNFGRKGTIEYYEDIEILRFLDIGSKIRVVETMGSSLAVDAPEDVKKVEEAILKINNK
;
A
#
# COMPACT_ATOMS: atom_id res chain seq x y z
N ASP A 1 -2.70 7.57 -11.43
CA ASP A 1 -2.33 6.40 -10.61
C ASP A 1 -2.57 5.08 -11.35
N ILE A 2 -3.79 4.81 -11.86
CA ILE A 2 -4.13 3.53 -12.53
C ILE A 2 -3.22 3.25 -13.74
N LEU A 3 -2.98 4.23 -14.61
CA LEU A 3 -2.09 4.07 -15.76
C LEU A 3 -0.65 3.72 -15.34
N SER A 4 -0.12 4.37 -14.31
CA SER A 4 1.21 4.08 -13.77
C SER A 4 1.32 2.63 -13.26
N ILE A 5 0.30 2.13 -12.57
CA ILE A 5 0.21 0.73 -12.12
C ILE A 5 0.20 -0.23 -13.32
N ILE A 6 -0.63 0.04 -14.34
CA ILE A 6 -0.72 -0.79 -15.55
C ILE A 6 0.61 -0.81 -16.31
N ASP A 7 1.23 0.34 -16.51
CA ASP A 7 2.50 0.42 -17.26
C ASP A 7 3.65 -0.24 -16.49
N THR A 8 3.65 -0.13 -15.16
CA THR A 8 4.62 -0.87 -14.33
C THR A 8 4.38 -2.37 -14.43
N LYS A 9 3.12 -2.84 -14.42
CA LYS A 9 2.82 -4.27 -14.60
C LYS A 9 3.27 -4.80 -15.96
N LYS A 10 3.12 -4.03 -17.03
CA LYS A 10 3.65 -4.40 -18.37
C LYS A 10 5.18 -4.52 -18.36
N LYS A 11 5.87 -3.62 -17.63
CA LYS A 11 7.33 -3.63 -17.52
C LYS A 11 7.85 -4.78 -16.63
N TYR A 12 7.10 -5.15 -15.60
CA TYR A 12 7.44 -6.20 -14.64
C TYR A 12 6.33 -7.25 -14.56
N PRO A 13 6.12 -8.05 -15.65
CA PRO A 13 4.95 -8.92 -15.78
C PRO A 13 4.88 -10.04 -14.74
N ASN A 14 6.01 -10.39 -14.11
CA ASN A 14 6.12 -11.47 -13.12
C ASN A 14 6.27 -10.95 -11.68
N GLU A 15 5.94 -9.70 -11.43
CA GLU A 15 5.92 -9.11 -10.09
C GLU A 15 4.51 -8.58 -9.80
N VAL A 16 3.99 -8.83 -8.62
CA VAL A 16 2.78 -8.18 -8.12
C VAL A 16 3.05 -6.69 -8.00
N ILE A 17 2.12 -5.85 -8.44
CA ILE A 17 2.27 -4.38 -8.33
C ILE A 17 1.31 -3.86 -7.28
N ASN A 18 1.79 -2.97 -6.41
CA ASN A 18 1.00 -2.26 -5.41
C ASN A 18 1.32 -0.76 -5.40
N GLY A 19 0.29 0.06 -5.24
CA GLY A 19 0.45 1.50 -5.08
C GLY A 19 0.93 1.86 -3.67
N TYR A 20 1.74 2.92 -3.57
CA TYR A 20 2.07 3.56 -2.30
C TYR A 20 2.10 5.08 -2.43
N CYS A 21 2.02 5.79 -1.32
CA CYS A 21 2.29 7.22 -1.26
C CYS A 21 2.90 7.60 0.09
N LYS A 22 3.41 8.83 0.17
CA LYS A 22 3.88 9.41 1.44
C LYS A 22 2.68 9.63 2.37
N ILE A 23 2.86 9.35 3.66
CA ILE A 23 1.91 9.76 4.70
C ILE A 23 1.99 11.28 4.84
N ASN A 24 0.84 11.95 4.73
CA ASN A 24 0.76 13.40 4.80
C ASN A 24 0.86 13.90 6.25
N ASP A 25 1.24 15.17 6.43
CA ASP A 25 1.41 15.79 7.75
C ASP A 25 0.10 15.81 8.58
N ASN A 26 -1.05 15.70 7.93
CA ASN A 26 -2.38 15.65 8.56
C ASN A 26 -2.80 14.24 8.99
N GLU A 27 -2.00 13.23 8.69
CA GLU A 27 -2.27 11.82 9.01
C GLU A 27 -1.37 11.38 10.16
N ASN A 28 -1.94 10.60 11.09
CA ASN A 28 -1.15 10.01 12.16
C ASN A 28 -0.46 8.72 11.67
N PRO A 29 0.87 8.68 11.53
CA PRO A 29 1.57 7.49 11.07
C PRO A 29 1.50 6.32 12.06
N GLU A 30 1.15 6.55 13.33
CA GLU A 30 0.95 5.50 14.33
C GLU A 30 -0.43 4.82 14.24
N SER A 31 -1.34 5.37 13.42
CA SER A 31 -2.67 4.79 13.23
C SER A 31 -2.58 3.37 12.65
N LEU A 32 -3.21 2.40 13.31
CA LEU A 32 -3.31 1.02 12.83
C LEU A 32 -4.19 0.87 11.58
N ASN A 33 -4.99 1.89 11.26
CA ASN A 33 -5.82 1.91 10.05
C ASN A 33 -5.02 2.29 8.79
N ILE A 34 -3.79 2.76 8.96
CA ILE A 34 -2.89 3.13 7.87
C ILE A 34 -1.78 2.08 7.78
N PRO A 35 -1.83 1.13 6.84
CA PRO A 35 -0.73 0.19 6.63
C PRO A 35 0.52 0.93 6.12
N LYS A 36 1.63 0.82 6.86
CA LYS A 36 2.93 1.37 6.45
C LYS A 36 3.67 0.36 5.61
N VAL A 37 4.37 0.84 4.58
CA VAL A 37 5.14 0.01 3.66
C VAL A 37 6.60 0.41 3.65
N VAL A 38 7.49 -0.58 3.69
CA VAL A 38 8.93 -0.42 3.48
C VAL A 38 9.37 -1.19 2.26
N PHE A 39 10.28 -0.61 1.50
CA PHE A 39 10.79 -1.17 0.24
C PHE A 39 12.25 -0.80 0.05
N ASN A 40 12.93 -1.55 -0.80
CA ASN A 40 14.33 -1.32 -1.14
C ASN A 40 14.49 -0.30 -2.28
N GLU A 41 15.74 0.05 -2.61
CA GLU A 41 16.08 1.00 -3.68
C GLU A 41 15.60 0.56 -5.07
N ASN A 42 15.28 -0.72 -5.25
CA ASN A 42 14.70 -1.26 -6.48
C ASN A 42 13.17 -1.21 -6.49
N ASN A 43 12.55 -0.51 -5.54
CA ASN A 43 11.10 -0.44 -5.34
C ASN A 43 10.44 -1.81 -5.11
N GLN A 44 11.18 -2.77 -4.53
CA GLN A 44 10.61 -4.04 -4.11
C GLN A 44 10.20 -3.95 -2.65
N MET A 45 8.95 -4.31 -2.36
CA MET A 45 8.42 -4.35 -1.00
C MET A 45 9.24 -5.32 -0.15
N LEU A 46 9.68 -4.85 1.00
CA LEU A 46 10.33 -5.67 2.02
C LEU A 46 9.33 -6.15 3.05
N TYR A 47 8.43 -5.26 3.47
CA TYR A 47 7.37 -5.59 4.41
C TYR A 47 6.30 -4.49 4.43
N MET A 48 5.14 -4.83 4.99
CA MET A 48 4.06 -3.90 5.28
C MET A 48 3.47 -4.22 6.65
N SER A 49 3.17 -3.20 7.45
CA SER A 49 2.63 -3.37 8.79
C SER A 49 1.64 -2.27 9.15
N ARG A 50 0.65 -2.64 9.97
CA ARG A 50 -0.22 -1.65 10.63
C ARG A 50 0.53 -0.88 11.73
N HIS A 51 1.56 -1.47 12.32
CA HIS A 51 2.46 -0.77 13.23
C HIS A 51 3.42 0.16 12.49
N LEU A 52 4.01 1.09 13.23
CA LEU A 52 4.95 2.05 12.66
C LEU A 52 6.25 1.37 12.24
N ILE A 53 6.51 1.37 10.93
CA ILE A 53 7.74 0.86 10.33
C ILE A 53 8.28 1.88 9.30
N PRO A 54 9.63 2.05 9.19
CA PRO A 54 10.65 1.51 10.09
C PRO A 54 10.59 2.18 11.47
N GLY A 55 10.86 1.38 12.52
CA GLY A 55 11.02 1.93 13.87
C GLY A 55 12.34 2.68 14.01
N SER A 56 12.41 3.66 14.91
CA SER A 56 13.64 4.35 15.27
C SER A 56 14.18 3.84 16.61
N LYS A 57 15.48 3.54 16.66
CA LYS A 57 16.18 3.20 17.93
C LYS A 57 16.33 4.42 18.83
N SER A 58 16.34 5.62 18.29
CA SER A 58 16.59 6.86 19.00
C SER A 58 15.54 7.91 18.66
N THR A 59 15.06 8.62 19.68
CA THR A 59 14.17 9.78 19.51
C THR A 59 14.83 10.95 18.75
N GLN A 60 16.15 10.94 18.60
CA GLN A 60 16.90 11.95 17.86
C GLN A 60 16.96 11.67 16.36
N ILE A 61 16.60 10.45 15.93
CA ILE A 61 16.54 10.08 14.52
C ILE A 61 15.08 10.16 14.07
N THR A 62 14.73 11.22 13.38
CA THR A 62 13.43 11.31 12.73
C THR A 62 13.52 10.56 11.41
N PRO A 63 12.71 9.53 11.17
CA PRO A 63 12.62 8.91 9.86
C PRO A 63 12.29 9.97 8.83
N PRO A 64 12.97 10.01 7.69
CA PRO A 64 12.77 11.07 6.71
C PRO A 64 11.34 11.14 6.21
N HIS A 65 10.69 9.98 6.03
CA HIS A 65 9.30 9.86 5.62
C HIS A 65 8.75 8.48 5.91
N TYR A 66 7.47 8.42 6.27
CA TYR A 66 6.71 7.17 6.27
C TYR A 66 5.88 7.07 4.99
N PHE A 67 5.76 5.85 4.48
CA PHE A 67 4.96 5.55 3.31
C PHE A 67 3.81 4.64 3.70
N LYS A 68 2.65 4.87 3.09
CA LYS A 68 1.45 4.05 3.27
C LYS A 68 1.08 3.33 1.99
N GLN A 69 0.41 2.21 2.17
CA GLN A 69 -0.23 1.50 1.08
C GLN A 69 -1.33 2.35 0.44
N VAL A 70 -1.43 2.28 -0.88
CA VAL A 70 -2.62 2.66 -1.63
C VAL A 70 -3.20 1.38 -2.23
N CYS A 71 -4.49 1.12 -1.98
CA CYS A 71 -5.15 -0.14 -2.35
C CYS A 71 -5.44 -0.21 -3.86
N ILE A 72 -4.40 -0.04 -4.67
CA ILE A 72 -4.41 -0.25 -6.12
C ILE A 72 -3.37 -1.33 -6.42
N TYR A 73 -3.81 -2.39 -7.10
CA TYR A 73 -2.98 -3.55 -7.39
C TYR A 73 -3.04 -3.93 -8.86
N ALA A 74 -1.98 -4.58 -9.36
CA ALA A 74 -2.03 -5.28 -10.62
C ALA A 74 -1.41 -6.68 -10.48
N PHE A 75 -2.15 -7.66 -10.96
CA PHE A 75 -1.80 -9.07 -10.95
C PHE A 75 -1.84 -9.63 -12.36
N ASN A 76 -1.05 -10.66 -12.62
CA ASN A 76 -1.29 -11.55 -13.75
C ASN A 76 -2.10 -12.79 -13.29
N LYS A 77 -2.53 -13.60 -14.26
CA LYS A 77 -3.34 -14.79 -13.98
C LYS A 77 -2.63 -15.79 -13.06
N ASN A 78 -1.34 -16.01 -13.26
CA ASN A 78 -0.59 -17.01 -12.48
C ASN A 78 -0.42 -16.56 -11.03
N GLU A 79 -0.15 -15.29 -10.79
CA GLU A 79 -0.09 -14.71 -9.43
C GLU A 79 -1.41 -14.91 -8.69
N LEU A 80 -2.55 -14.68 -9.34
CA LEU A 80 -3.87 -14.93 -8.75
C LEU A 80 -4.12 -16.42 -8.49
N LEU A 81 -3.67 -17.30 -9.39
CA LEU A 81 -3.76 -18.75 -9.17
C LEU A 81 -2.89 -19.19 -7.98
N ASP A 82 -1.67 -18.69 -7.87
CA ASP A 82 -0.78 -19.00 -6.75
C ASP A 82 -1.39 -18.54 -5.41
N PHE A 83 -1.99 -17.34 -5.41
CA PHE A 83 -2.72 -16.81 -4.25
C PHE A 83 -3.87 -17.73 -3.81
N VAL A 84 -4.69 -18.19 -4.78
CA VAL A 84 -5.83 -19.09 -4.50
C VAL A 84 -5.35 -20.47 -4.07
N ASN A 85 -4.36 -21.04 -4.79
CA ASN A 85 -3.84 -22.38 -4.54
C ASN A 85 -3.10 -22.50 -3.19
N PHE A 86 -2.63 -21.39 -2.62
CA PHE A 86 -2.07 -21.37 -1.26
C PHE A 86 -3.09 -21.82 -0.21
N GLY A 87 -4.39 -21.66 -0.48
CA GLY A 87 -5.51 -22.32 0.20
C GLY A 87 -5.78 -21.90 1.64
N ARG A 88 -5.02 -20.93 2.19
CA ARG A 88 -5.19 -20.41 3.56
C ARG A 88 -4.70 -18.97 3.65
N LYS A 89 -5.02 -18.28 4.73
CA LYS A 89 -4.32 -17.03 5.07
C LYS A 89 -2.83 -17.31 5.32
N GLY A 90 -1.97 -16.45 4.81
CA GLY A 90 -0.55 -16.46 5.15
C GLY A 90 -0.32 -16.08 6.61
N THR A 91 0.84 -16.41 7.17
CA THR A 91 1.15 -16.10 8.57
C THR A 91 1.21 -14.58 8.79
N ILE A 92 1.89 -13.88 7.89
CA ILE A 92 2.03 -12.41 7.98
C ILE A 92 0.68 -11.74 7.72
N GLU A 93 -0.04 -12.20 6.68
CA GLU A 93 -1.39 -11.74 6.38
C GLU A 93 -2.34 -11.88 7.57
N TYR A 94 -2.26 -13.00 8.29
CA TYR A 94 -3.13 -13.27 9.43
C TYR A 94 -2.94 -12.25 10.57
N TYR A 95 -1.69 -11.91 10.88
CA TYR A 95 -1.39 -10.98 11.96
C TYR A 95 -1.63 -9.51 11.60
N GLU A 96 -1.30 -9.13 10.37
CA GLU A 96 -1.43 -7.74 9.93
C GLU A 96 -2.81 -7.43 9.35
N ASP A 97 -3.59 -8.47 8.99
CA ASP A 97 -4.87 -8.37 8.28
C ASP A 97 -4.75 -7.52 7.00
N ILE A 98 -3.74 -7.86 6.20
CA ILE A 98 -3.40 -7.20 4.92
C ILE A 98 -3.17 -8.31 3.88
N GLU A 99 -4.10 -8.49 2.95
CA GLU A 99 -4.16 -9.64 2.04
C GLU A 99 -2.97 -9.76 1.10
N ILE A 100 -2.41 -8.64 0.63
CA ILE A 100 -1.26 -8.65 -0.28
C ILE A 100 -0.01 -9.28 0.35
N LEU A 101 0.09 -9.32 1.68
CA LEU A 101 1.20 -9.95 2.39
C LEU A 101 1.26 -11.47 2.17
N ARG A 102 0.15 -12.11 1.76
CA ARG A 102 0.17 -13.52 1.36
C ARG A 102 1.17 -13.78 0.22
N PHE A 103 1.34 -12.83 -0.68
CA PHE A 103 2.33 -12.96 -1.75
C PHE A 103 3.77 -13.03 -1.23
N LEU A 104 4.09 -12.36 -0.11
CA LEU A 104 5.39 -12.52 0.55
C LEU A 104 5.53 -13.93 1.17
N ASP A 105 4.47 -14.45 1.81
CA ASP A 105 4.46 -15.82 2.34
C ASP A 105 4.62 -16.88 1.22
N ILE A 106 4.13 -16.61 0.02
CA ILE A 106 4.29 -17.46 -1.17
C ILE A 106 5.71 -17.32 -1.77
N GLY A 107 6.45 -16.27 -1.42
CA GLY A 107 7.76 -15.96 -1.99
C GLY A 107 7.71 -15.14 -3.28
N SER A 108 6.56 -14.56 -3.59
CA SER A 108 6.40 -13.67 -4.75
C SER A 108 7.04 -12.31 -4.50
N LYS A 109 7.54 -11.69 -5.56
CA LYS A 109 8.02 -10.31 -5.52
C LYS A 109 6.85 -9.35 -5.63
N ILE A 110 6.83 -8.35 -4.77
CA ILE A 110 5.88 -7.24 -4.84
C ILE A 110 6.67 -5.98 -5.15
N ARG A 111 6.32 -5.33 -6.25
CA ARG A 111 6.88 -4.03 -6.63
C ARG A 111 5.94 -2.92 -6.23
N VAL A 112 6.47 -1.88 -5.61
CA VAL A 112 5.69 -0.71 -5.24
C VAL A 112 5.84 0.42 -6.26
N VAL A 113 4.76 1.18 -6.47
CA VAL A 113 4.69 2.30 -7.41
C VAL A 113 4.14 3.51 -6.68
N GLU A 114 4.87 4.61 -6.75
CA GLU A 114 4.40 5.86 -6.18
C GLU A 114 3.13 6.35 -6.87
N THR A 115 2.15 6.73 -6.07
CA THR A 115 0.88 7.29 -6.50
C THR A 115 0.70 8.68 -5.92
N MET A 116 -0.21 9.46 -6.48
CA MET A 116 -0.43 10.86 -6.02
C MET A 116 -1.00 10.95 -4.60
N GLY A 117 -1.44 9.83 -4.01
CA GLY A 117 -1.92 9.78 -2.63
C GLY A 117 -3.16 10.63 -2.33
N SER A 118 -3.80 11.14 -3.36
CA SER A 118 -4.98 12.02 -3.25
C SER A 118 -6.29 11.26 -3.08
N SER A 119 -6.26 9.92 -3.10
CA SER A 119 -7.47 9.11 -2.86
C SER A 119 -7.85 9.19 -1.38
N LEU A 120 -9.08 9.63 -1.13
CA LEU A 120 -9.70 9.59 0.18
C LEU A 120 -10.52 8.30 0.27
N ALA A 121 -10.27 7.50 1.32
CA ALA A 121 -11.09 6.33 1.61
C ALA A 121 -12.45 6.75 2.20
N VAL A 122 -13.47 5.96 1.94
CA VAL A 122 -14.78 6.04 2.61
C VAL A 122 -14.95 4.73 3.38
N ASP A 123 -14.46 4.71 4.60
CA ASP A 123 -14.52 3.54 5.48
C ASP A 123 -15.66 3.67 6.51
N ALA A 124 -16.10 4.91 6.76
CA ALA A 124 -17.16 5.23 7.70
C ALA A 124 -18.09 6.31 7.12
N PRO A 125 -19.37 6.40 7.60
CA PRO A 125 -20.35 7.38 7.10
C PRO A 125 -19.86 8.83 7.19
N GLU A 126 -19.05 9.16 8.17
CA GLU A 126 -18.49 10.50 8.38
C GLU A 126 -17.44 10.89 7.33
N ASP A 127 -16.85 9.92 6.61
CA ASP A 127 -15.87 10.17 5.55
C ASP A 127 -16.54 10.66 4.26
N VAL A 128 -17.82 10.34 4.05
CA VAL A 128 -18.58 10.74 2.85
C VAL A 128 -18.50 12.25 2.65
N LYS A 129 -18.76 13.03 3.69
CA LYS A 129 -18.74 14.50 3.61
C LYS A 129 -17.36 15.04 3.22
N LYS A 130 -16.29 14.46 3.75
CA LYS A 130 -14.90 14.86 3.40
C LYS A 130 -14.59 14.58 1.92
N VAL A 131 -15.06 13.45 1.41
CA VAL A 131 -14.87 13.06 0.01
C VAL A 131 -15.69 13.96 -0.92
N GLU A 132 -16.95 14.25 -0.59
CA GLU A 132 -17.79 15.21 -1.34
C GLU A 132 -17.12 16.58 -1.45
N GLU A 133 -16.63 17.12 -0.34
CA GLU A 133 -15.94 18.41 -0.30
C GLU A 133 -14.65 18.39 -1.17
N ALA A 134 -13.92 17.28 -1.19
CA ALA A 134 -12.74 17.14 -2.02
C ALA A 134 -13.08 17.08 -3.51
N ILE A 135 -14.14 16.35 -3.90
CA ILE A 135 -14.62 16.28 -5.28
C ILE A 135 -15.07 17.65 -5.77
N LEU A 136 -15.80 18.40 -4.97
CA LEU A 136 -16.25 19.75 -5.32
C LEU A 136 -15.06 20.69 -5.55
N LYS A 137 -13.99 20.59 -4.77
CA LYS A 137 -12.76 21.39 -4.99
C LYS A 137 -12.03 21.03 -6.28
N ILE A 138 -12.08 19.80 -6.73
CA ILE A 138 -11.46 19.37 -8.00
C ILE A 138 -12.24 19.90 -9.19
N ASN A 139 -13.58 19.84 -9.12
CA ASN A 139 -14.47 20.25 -10.22
C ASN A 139 -14.55 21.77 -10.41
N ASN A 140 -14.13 22.56 -9.41
CA ASN A 140 -14.11 24.02 -9.46
C ASN A 140 -12.74 24.62 -9.90
N LYS A 141 -11.81 23.78 -10.36
CA LYS A 141 -10.54 24.17 -10.98
C LYS A 141 -10.56 23.96 -12.48
#